data_3aa7c4fbc9d0b4e8a4bd9311c0f51b99
#
_entry.id   3aa7c4fbc9d0b4e8a4bd9311c0f51b99
#
_cell.length_a   1.000
_cell.length_b   1.000
_cell.length_c   1.000
_cell.angle_alpha   90.00
_cell.angle_beta   90.00
_cell.angle_gamma   90.00
#
_symmetry.space_group_name_H-M   'P 1'
#
loop_
_entity.id
_entity.type
_entity.pdbx_description
1 polymer ?
#
loop_
_entity_poly.entity_id
_entity_poly.type
_entity_poly.pdbx_seq_one_letter_code
_entity_poly.pdbx_strand_id
1 'polypeptide(L)'
;MSELNKIALEIINNGKGILAADESTGTMTKRLESVNVPSTSENRLLFRETLFSSSSMKECIGGVILYDETIKQTSSKKNKIPDLISSMGSYPGIKVDTGAKVLAGSPNEKITEGLDGLRERLKEYYSFGARFTKWRGVYNISKDYPSKLSIQSNAHALARYSILVQECGM
;
A
#
# COMPACT_ATOMS: atom_id res chain seq x y z
N MET A 1 -3.92 22.02 13.07
CA MET A 1 -3.45 20.68 12.67
C MET A 1 -3.72 20.54 11.19
N SER A 2 -2.75 20.09 10.39
CA SER A 2 -2.97 19.91 8.95
C SER A 2 -3.94 18.74 8.72
N GLU A 3 -4.58 18.70 7.55
CA GLU A 3 -5.47 17.58 7.15
C GLU A 3 -4.70 16.24 7.18
N LEU A 4 -3.44 16.24 6.74
CA LEU A 4 -2.57 15.05 6.79
C LEU A 4 -2.38 14.53 8.22
N ASN A 5 -2.12 15.41 9.17
CA ASN A 5 -1.98 15.02 10.57
C ASN A 5 -3.29 14.44 11.13
N LYS A 6 -4.43 15.01 10.74
CA LYS A 6 -5.74 14.50 11.15
C LYS A 6 -5.96 13.08 10.64
N ILE A 7 -5.74 12.83 9.35
CA ILE A 7 -5.87 11.50 8.75
C ILE A 7 -4.93 10.50 9.44
N ALA A 8 -3.66 10.86 9.65
CA ALA A 8 -2.69 9.99 10.30
C ALA A 8 -3.13 9.57 11.72
N LEU A 9 -3.69 10.50 12.50
CA LEU A 9 -4.22 10.21 13.83
C LEU A 9 -5.48 9.36 13.77
N GLU A 10 -6.40 9.64 12.85
CA GLU A 10 -7.66 8.91 12.73
C GLU A 10 -7.46 7.45 12.31
N ILE A 11 -6.45 7.15 11.48
CA ILE A 11 -6.11 5.78 11.07
C ILE A 11 -5.80 4.89 12.28
N ILE A 12 -5.14 5.42 13.32
CA ILE A 12 -4.72 4.66 14.51
C ILE A 12 -5.56 4.98 15.76
N ASN A 13 -6.59 5.79 15.61
CA ASN A 13 -7.43 6.19 16.73
C ASN A 13 -8.18 5.00 17.34
N ASN A 14 -8.44 5.05 18.64
CA ASN A 14 -9.16 4.02 19.38
C ASN A 14 -8.56 2.60 19.27
N GLY A 15 -7.23 2.50 19.13
CA GLY A 15 -6.54 1.22 19.03
C GLY A 15 -6.73 0.50 17.68
N LYS A 16 -7.21 1.19 16.65
CA LYS A 16 -7.33 0.63 15.31
C LYS A 16 -5.96 0.40 14.66
N GLY A 17 -5.91 -0.58 13.77
CA GLY A 17 -4.72 -0.91 12.98
C GLY A 17 -4.91 -0.65 11.49
N ILE A 18 -3.89 -1.00 10.71
CA ILE A 18 -3.90 -0.91 9.26
C ILE A 18 -3.96 -2.33 8.68
N LEU A 19 -4.94 -2.59 7.85
CA LEU A 19 -5.04 -3.85 7.09
C LEU A 19 -4.18 -3.75 5.82
N ALA A 20 -3.18 -4.61 5.70
CA ALA A 20 -2.41 -4.76 4.47
C ALA A 20 -3.13 -5.73 3.52
N ALA A 21 -3.71 -5.20 2.44
CA ALA A 21 -4.34 -5.94 1.36
C ALA A 21 -3.70 -5.59 0.00
N ASP A 22 -2.40 -5.30 0.04
CA ASP A 22 -1.61 -4.78 -1.06
C ASP A 22 -0.74 -5.84 -1.76
N GLU A 23 -1.07 -7.11 -1.57
CA GLU A 23 -0.37 -8.20 -2.26
C GLU A 23 -0.36 -7.97 -3.76
N SER A 24 0.84 -8.05 -4.36
CA SER A 24 0.96 -8.05 -5.82
C SER A 24 0.21 -9.24 -6.44
N THR A 25 -0.13 -9.13 -7.71
CA THR A 25 -0.78 -10.23 -8.45
C THR A 25 -0.03 -11.54 -8.26
N GLY A 26 1.31 -11.55 -8.39
CA GLY A 26 2.10 -12.77 -8.20
C GLY A 26 2.05 -13.33 -6.77
N THR A 27 1.97 -12.48 -5.74
CA THR A 27 1.82 -12.94 -4.35
C THR A 27 0.42 -13.52 -4.12
N MET A 28 -0.61 -12.85 -4.64
CA MET A 28 -1.98 -13.32 -4.52
C MET A 28 -2.19 -14.63 -5.30
N THR A 29 -1.58 -14.77 -6.48
CA THR A 29 -1.58 -16.01 -7.26
C THR A 29 -1.08 -17.18 -6.42
N LYS A 30 0.08 -17.06 -5.80
CA LYS A 30 0.62 -18.11 -4.94
C LYS A 30 -0.31 -18.49 -3.77
N ARG A 31 -1.00 -17.51 -3.18
CA ARG A 31 -1.96 -17.78 -2.11
C ARG A 31 -3.20 -18.52 -2.59
N LEU A 32 -3.80 -18.08 -3.69
CA LEU A 32 -5.01 -18.72 -4.24
C LEU A 32 -4.72 -20.12 -4.76
N GLU A 33 -3.61 -20.30 -5.47
CA GLU A 33 -3.18 -21.60 -5.98
C GLU A 33 -2.89 -22.61 -4.87
N SER A 34 -2.35 -22.15 -3.72
CA SER A 34 -2.10 -23.03 -2.58
C SER A 34 -3.37 -23.66 -1.97
N VAL A 35 -4.53 -23.11 -2.30
CA VAL A 35 -5.85 -23.65 -1.92
C VAL A 35 -6.68 -24.08 -3.14
N ASN A 36 -6.01 -24.34 -4.28
CA ASN A 36 -6.61 -24.78 -5.54
C ASN A 36 -7.67 -23.81 -6.11
N VAL A 37 -7.51 -22.51 -5.89
CA VAL A 37 -8.36 -21.46 -6.47
C VAL A 37 -7.61 -20.76 -7.60
N PRO A 38 -8.16 -20.68 -8.82
CA PRO A 38 -7.55 -19.95 -9.93
C PRO A 38 -7.36 -18.47 -9.60
N SER A 39 -6.20 -17.90 -9.95
CA SER A 39 -5.89 -16.47 -9.74
C SER A 39 -6.47 -15.60 -10.84
N THR A 40 -7.79 -15.55 -10.95
CA THR A 40 -8.48 -14.58 -11.82
C THR A 40 -8.62 -13.23 -11.13
N SER A 41 -8.90 -12.16 -11.88
CA SER A 41 -9.18 -10.82 -11.32
C SER A 41 -10.34 -10.86 -10.32
N GLU A 42 -11.38 -11.64 -10.64
CA GLU A 42 -12.58 -11.81 -9.82
C GLU A 42 -12.24 -12.52 -8.50
N ASN A 43 -11.47 -13.59 -8.53
CA ASN A 43 -11.08 -14.33 -7.33
C ASN A 43 -10.14 -13.51 -6.43
N ARG A 44 -9.24 -12.72 -7.00
CA ARG A 44 -8.41 -11.78 -6.23
C ARG A 44 -9.25 -10.69 -5.58
N LEU A 45 -10.24 -10.18 -6.31
CA LEU A 45 -11.19 -9.20 -5.77
C LEU A 45 -12.05 -9.81 -4.66
N LEU A 46 -12.63 -10.98 -4.89
CA LEU A 46 -13.49 -11.67 -3.93
C LEU A 46 -12.77 -11.91 -2.59
N PHE A 47 -11.51 -12.36 -2.65
CA PHE A 47 -10.69 -12.52 -1.44
C PHE A 47 -10.60 -11.21 -0.64
N ARG A 48 -10.32 -10.10 -1.30
CA ARG A 48 -10.18 -8.79 -0.64
C ARG A 48 -11.52 -8.21 -0.20
N GLU A 49 -12.55 -8.32 -1.04
CA GLU A 49 -13.89 -7.83 -0.71
C GLU A 49 -14.46 -8.53 0.52
N THR A 50 -14.19 -9.82 0.70
CA THR A 50 -14.59 -10.57 1.90
C THR A 50 -14.02 -9.93 3.17
N LEU A 51 -12.75 -9.50 3.14
CA LEU A 51 -12.13 -8.79 4.26
C LEU A 51 -12.78 -7.41 4.47
N PHE A 52 -12.94 -6.64 3.40
CA PHE A 52 -13.45 -5.26 3.46
C PHE A 52 -14.92 -5.18 3.85
N SER A 53 -15.68 -6.24 3.65
CA SER A 53 -17.11 -6.34 3.98
C SER A 53 -17.37 -6.90 5.39
N SER A 54 -16.33 -7.25 6.13
CA SER A 54 -16.47 -7.77 7.50
C SER A 54 -17.03 -6.70 8.45
N SER A 55 -18.02 -7.05 9.25
CA SER A 55 -18.59 -6.14 10.25
C SER A 55 -17.57 -5.65 11.28
N SER A 56 -16.60 -6.51 11.63
CA SER A 56 -15.54 -6.18 12.60
C SER A 56 -14.54 -5.15 12.06
N MET A 57 -14.55 -4.86 10.76
CA MET A 57 -13.65 -3.88 10.17
C MET A 57 -13.83 -2.48 10.80
N LYS A 58 -15.06 -2.09 11.10
CA LYS A 58 -15.38 -0.80 11.74
C LYS A 58 -14.70 -0.63 13.11
N GLU A 59 -14.51 -1.72 13.83
CA GLU A 59 -13.99 -1.69 15.21
C GLU A 59 -12.47 -1.67 15.25
N CYS A 60 -11.81 -2.41 14.33
CA CYS A 60 -10.38 -2.67 14.45
C CYS A 60 -9.53 -2.09 13.31
N ILE A 61 -10.11 -1.65 12.18
CA ILE A 61 -9.35 -1.16 11.03
C ILE A 61 -9.60 0.32 10.80
N GLY A 62 -8.53 1.12 10.87
CA GLY A 62 -8.57 2.55 10.55
C GLY A 62 -8.07 2.88 9.14
N GLY A 63 -7.26 1.99 8.54
CA GLY A 63 -6.78 2.15 7.18
C GLY A 63 -6.59 0.82 6.46
N VAL A 64 -6.73 0.83 5.14
CA VAL A 64 -6.53 -0.36 4.29
C VAL A 64 -5.56 -0.02 3.18
N ILE A 65 -4.44 -0.75 3.08
CA ILE A 65 -3.48 -0.59 1.98
C ILE A 65 -3.95 -1.44 0.81
N LEU A 66 -4.24 -0.81 -0.32
CA LEU A 66 -4.68 -1.46 -1.55
C LEU A 66 -3.52 -1.68 -2.52
N TYR A 67 -3.73 -2.60 -3.47
CA TYR A 67 -2.92 -2.78 -4.66
C TYR A 67 -3.54 -2.01 -5.84
N ASP A 68 -2.73 -1.64 -6.84
CA ASP A 68 -3.16 -0.86 -8.01
C ASP A 68 -4.38 -1.45 -8.73
N GLU A 69 -4.43 -2.77 -8.93
CA GLU A 69 -5.59 -3.45 -9.51
C GLU A 69 -6.85 -3.17 -8.68
N THR A 70 -6.76 -3.32 -7.37
CA THR A 70 -7.93 -3.34 -6.48
C THR A 70 -8.53 -1.95 -6.26
N ILE A 71 -7.72 -0.91 -6.21
CA ILE A 71 -8.24 0.46 -6.03
C ILE A 71 -9.14 0.90 -7.19
N LYS A 72 -8.96 0.30 -8.37
CA LYS A 72 -9.72 0.57 -9.61
C LYS A 72 -10.96 -0.32 -9.76
N GLN A 73 -11.10 -1.35 -8.92
CA GLN A 73 -12.17 -2.34 -9.02
C GLN A 73 -13.46 -1.88 -8.33
N THR A 74 -14.53 -2.56 -8.73
CA THR A 74 -15.88 -2.39 -8.17
C THR A 74 -16.31 -3.69 -7.51
N SER A 75 -16.87 -3.59 -6.32
CA SER A 75 -17.36 -4.72 -5.53
C SER A 75 -18.53 -5.45 -6.20
N SER A 76 -18.86 -6.63 -5.71
CA SER A 76 -20.04 -7.40 -6.12
C SER A 76 -21.36 -6.62 -5.99
N LYS A 77 -21.40 -5.68 -5.02
CA LYS A 77 -22.54 -4.77 -4.78
C LYS A 77 -22.47 -3.47 -5.59
N LYS A 78 -21.60 -3.40 -6.59
CA LYS A 78 -21.41 -2.24 -7.48
C LYS A 78 -20.89 -0.96 -6.81
N ASN A 79 -20.29 -1.05 -5.62
CA ASN A 79 -19.58 0.05 -4.99
C ASN A 79 -18.11 0.03 -5.41
N LYS A 80 -17.50 1.18 -5.68
CA LYS A 80 -16.04 1.25 -5.83
C LYS A 80 -15.37 0.76 -4.55
N ILE A 81 -14.27 0.06 -4.65
CA ILE A 81 -13.59 -0.49 -3.46
C ILE A 81 -13.17 0.59 -2.46
N PRO A 82 -12.62 1.75 -2.86
CA PRO A 82 -12.35 2.83 -1.91
C PRO A 82 -13.61 3.34 -1.18
N ASP A 83 -14.74 3.44 -1.87
CA ASP A 83 -16.01 3.88 -1.26
C ASP A 83 -16.54 2.85 -0.26
N LEU A 84 -16.41 1.56 -0.57
CA LEU A 84 -16.75 0.47 0.35
C LEU A 84 -15.92 0.59 1.64
N ILE A 85 -14.60 0.77 1.54
CA ILE A 85 -13.69 0.92 2.69
C ILE A 85 -14.07 2.16 3.51
N SER A 86 -14.33 3.30 2.86
CA SER A 86 -14.73 4.54 3.52
C SER A 86 -16.06 4.40 4.25
N SER A 87 -17.02 3.65 3.70
CA SER A 87 -18.31 3.38 4.34
C SER A 87 -18.19 2.54 5.62
N MET A 88 -17.08 1.81 5.75
CA MET A 88 -16.73 1.04 6.96
C MET A 88 -15.96 1.90 7.98
N GLY A 89 -15.77 3.20 7.75
CA GLY A 89 -15.07 4.10 8.66
C GLY A 89 -13.54 3.93 8.63
N SER A 90 -13.00 3.44 7.52
CA SER A 90 -11.57 3.25 7.30
C SER A 90 -11.07 4.13 6.15
N TYR A 91 -9.80 4.53 6.20
CA TYR A 91 -9.17 5.26 5.10
C TYR A 91 -8.59 4.31 4.05
N PRO A 92 -8.92 4.49 2.76
CA PRO A 92 -8.23 3.80 1.68
C PRO A 92 -6.79 4.31 1.57
N GLY A 93 -5.85 3.39 1.46
CA GLY A 93 -4.45 3.66 1.18
C GLY A 93 -3.97 2.85 -0.02
N ILE A 94 -2.78 3.13 -0.50
CA ILE A 94 -2.25 2.51 -1.72
C ILE A 94 -0.76 2.21 -1.62
N LYS A 95 -0.37 1.02 -2.05
CA LYS A 95 1.03 0.66 -2.28
C LYS A 95 1.51 1.32 -3.58
N VAL A 96 2.53 2.18 -3.47
CA VAL A 96 3.04 2.96 -4.60
C VAL A 96 4.43 2.55 -5.07
N ASP A 97 5.16 1.73 -4.31
CA ASP A 97 6.43 1.17 -4.77
C ASP A 97 6.24 0.13 -5.89
N THR A 98 7.23 -0.01 -6.75
CA THR A 98 7.27 -1.00 -7.84
C THR A 98 8.14 -2.21 -7.51
N GLY A 99 8.58 -2.32 -6.25
CA GLY A 99 9.34 -3.44 -5.73
C GLY A 99 10.80 -3.13 -5.44
N ALA A 100 11.41 -3.98 -4.62
CA ALA A 100 12.81 -3.88 -4.24
C ALA A 100 13.70 -4.62 -5.26
N LYS A 101 14.72 -3.95 -5.76
CA LYS A 101 15.72 -4.45 -6.71
C LYS A 101 17.10 -4.51 -6.06
N VAL A 102 18.03 -5.20 -6.69
CA VAL A 102 19.42 -5.20 -6.25
C VAL A 102 19.99 -3.78 -6.36
N LEU A 103 20.63 -3.31 -5.31
CA LEU A 103 21.28 -2.01 -5.30
C LEU A 103 22.55 -2.07 -6.17
N ALA A 104 22.64 -1.23 -7.19
CA ALA A 104 23.83 -1.12 -8.03
C ALA A 104 25.05 -0.79 -7.16
N GLY A 105 26.13 -1.53 -7.32
CA GLY A 105 27.33 -1.41 -6.49
C GLY A 105 27.29 -2.17 -5.15
N SER A 106 26.14 -2.82 -4.79
CA SER A 106 26.03 -3.67 -3.62
C SER A 106 25.09 -4.84 -3.86
N PRO A 107 25.58 -5.98 -4.38
CA PRO A 107 24.73 -7.10 -4.85
C PRO A 107 23.92 -7.79 -3.73
N ASN A 108 24.33 -7.63 -2.48
CA ASN A 108 23.65 -8.20 -1.31
C ASN A 108 22.61 -7.26 -0.67
N GLU A 109 22.44 -6.06 -1.23
CA GLU A 109 21.53 -5.05 -0.70
C GLU A 109 20.46 -4.65 -1.73
N LYS A 110 19.42 -3.97 -1.28
CA LYS A 110 18.29 -3.60 -2.13
C LYS A 110 18.01 -2.11 -2.06
N ILE A 111 17.47 -1.61 -3.17
CA ILE A 111 16.82 -0.31 -3.29
C ILE A 111 15.39 -0.53 -3.77
N THR A 112 14.47 0.23 -3.24
CA THR A 112 13.07 0.18 -3.70
C THR A 112 12.88 1.19 -4.82
N GLU A 113 12.30 0.72 -5.92
CA GLU A 113 11.96 1.53 -7.10
C GLU A 113 10.51 1.99 -7.05
N GLY A 114 10.16 2.98 -7.92
CA GLY A 114 8.80 3.48 -8.04
C GLY A 114 8.68 5.00 -7.98
N LEU A 115 9.80 5.75 -7.99
CA LEU A 115 9.79 7.22 -8.01
C LEU A 115 9.43 7.79 -9.39
N ASP A 116 9.77 7.07 -10.47
CA ASP A 116 9.46 7.50 -11.83
C ASP A 116 7.96 7.51 -12.07
N GLY A 117 7.44 8.65 -12.55
CA GLY A 117 5.99 8.85 -12.74
C GLY A 117 5.16 8.81 -11.45
N LEU A 118 5.79 8.90 -10.27
CA LEU A 118 5.06 8.79 -9.00
C LEU A 118 4.08 9.94 -8.80
N ARG A 119 4.42 11.17 -9.18
CA ARG A 119 3.55 12.34 -9.03
C ARG A 119 2.21 12.16 -9.74
N GLU A 120 2.24 11.66 -10.97
CA GLU A 120 1.06 11.41 -11.79
C GLU A 120 0.20 10.29 -11.20
N ARG A 121 0.83 9.19 -10.79
CA ARG A 121 0.14 8.07 -10.12
C ARG A 121 -0.49 8.48 -8.79
N LEU A 122 0.16 9.34 -8.01
CA LEU A 122 -0.39 9.85 -6.74
C LEU A 122 -1.67 10.67 -6.96
N LYS A 123 -1.67 11.55 -7.97
CA LYS A 123 -2.88 12.31 -8.35
C LYS A 123 -4.02 11.39 -8.76
N GLU A 124 -3.72 10.36 -9.56
CA GLU A 124 -4.70 9.36 -9.97
C GLU A 124 -5.27 8.61 -8.76
N TYR A 125 -4.41 8.09 -7.87
CA TYR A 125 -4.84 7.37 -6.68
C TYR A 125 -5.63 8.23 -5.70
N TYR A 126 -5.23 9.50 -5.53
CA TYR A 126 -6.00 10.44 -4.74
C TYR A 126 -7.41 10.63 -5.30
N SER A 127 -7.54 10.73 -6.63
CA SER A 127 -8.85 10.86 -7.30
C SER A 127 -9.73 9.61 -7.14
N PHE A 128 -9.13 8.42 -6.97
CA PHE A 128 -9.86 7.18 -6.63
C PHE A 128 -10.25 7.09 -5.15
N GLY A 129 -9.76 7.98 -4.30
CA GLY A 129 -10.12 8.02 -2.89
C GLY A 129 -9.00 7.63 -1.92
N ALA A 130 -7.77 7.33 -2.40
CA ALA A 130 -6.63 7.08 -1.51
C ALA A 130 -6.32 8.32 -0.66
N ARG A 131 -5.96 8.10 0.61
CA ARG A 131 -5.63 9.16 1.57
C ARG A 131 -4.31 8.94 2.29
N PHE A 132 -3.70 7.80 2.10
CA PHE A 132 -2.32 7.52 2.55
C PHE A 132 -1.65 6.52 1.63
N THR A 133 -0.33 6.41 1.74
CA THR A 133 0.45 5.53 0.88
C THR A 133 1.33 4.59 1.70
N LYS A 134 1.74 3.51 1.07
CA LYS A 134 2.73 2.59 1.62
C LYS A 134 3.90 2.44 0.64
N TRP A 135 5.10 2.57 1.19
CA TRP A 135 6.36 2.28 0.51
C TRP A 135 7.17 1.29 1.34
N ARG A 136 7.66 0.23 0.74
CA ARG A 136 8.45 -0.76 1.44
C ARG A 136 9.94 -0.53 1.24
N GLY A 137 10.66 -0.06 2.25
CA GLY A 137 12.11 -0.11 2.31
C GLY A 137 12.59 -1.49 2.76
N VAL A 138 13.70 -1.97 2.19
CA VAL A 138 14.29 -3.28 2.55
C VAL A 138 15.77 -3.11 2.83
N TYR A 139 16.18 -3.48 4.03
CA TYR A 139 17.58 -3.51 4.45
C TYR A 139 18.02 -4.94 4.75
N ASN A 140 19.24 -5.28 4.35
CA ASN A 140 19.94 -6.43 4.89
C ASN A 140 20.60 -5.98 6.21
N ILE A 141 20.37 -6.72 7.29
CA ILE A 141 20.93 -6.40 8.61
C ILE A 141 21.83 -7.55 9.03
N SER A 142 23.13 -7.28 9.13
CA SER A 142 24.14 -8.23 9.57
C SER A 142 25.34 -7.47 10.16
N LYS A 143 26.45 -8.16 10.40
CA LYS A 143 27.69 -7.53 10.87
C LYS A 143 28.23 -6.47 9.90
N ASP A 144 28.08 -6.69 8.59
CA ASP A 144 28.64 -5.87 7.53
C ASP A 144 27.60 -5.01 6.80
N TYR A 145 26.32 -5.19 7.12
CA TYR A 145 25.19 -4.51 6.48
C TYR A 145 24.22 -3.91 7.52
N PRO A 146 23.50 -2.82 7.18
CA PRO A 146 23.49 -2.13 5.88
C PRO A 146 24.78 -1.28 5.65
N SER A 147 25.23 -1.24 4.40
CA SER A 147 26.34 -0.36 3.99
C SER A 147 25.90 1.12 4.00
N LYS A 148 26.90 2.02 4.06
CA LYS A 148 26.63 3.47 3.93
C LYS A 148 25.92 3.81 2.61
N LEU A 149 26.27 3.13 1.52
CA LEU A 149 25.60 3.29 0.21
C LEU A 149 24.11 2.94 0.31
N SER A 150 23.77 1.81 0.92
CA SER A 150 22.37 1.37 1.07
C SER A 150 21.56 2.33 1.93
N ILE A 151 22.13 2.77 3.05
CA ILE A 151 21.46 3.73 3.95
C ILE A 151 21.17 5.03 3.22
N GLN A 152 22.18 5.64 2.56
CA GLN A 152 22.02 6.92 1.87
C GLN A 152 21.06 6.85 0.69
N SER A 153 21.15 5.79 -0.12
CA SER A 153 20.28 5.61 -1.29
C SER A 153 18.80 5.43 -0.87
N ASN A 154 18.55 4.61 0.13
CA ASN A 154 17.18 4.39 0.63
C ASN A 154 16.65 5.66 1.35
N ALA A 155 17.46 6.35 2.15
CA ALA A 155 17.05 7.59 2.80
C ALA A 155 16.70 8.67 1.78
N HIS A 156 17.48 8.84 0.71
CA HIS A 156 17.18 9.77 -0.38
C HIS A 156 15.88 9.40 -1.12
N ALA A 157 15.69 8.11 -1.43
CA ALA A 157 14.47 7.64 -2.08
C ALA A 157 13.23 7.89 -1.21
N LEU A 158 13.31 7.61 0.09
CA LEU A 158 12.22 7.85 1.05
C LEU A 158 11.92 9.33 1.22
N ALA A 159 12.93 10.21 1.25
CA ALA A 159 12.71 11.65 1.33
C ALA A 159 11.96 12.18 0.11
N ARG A 160 12.37 11.77 -1.10
CA ARG A 160 11.67 12.14 -2.34
C ARG A 160 10.24 11.60 -2.39
N TYR A 161 10.05 10.34 -2.03
CA TYR A 161 8.74 9.73 -1.92
C TYR A 161 7.83 10.51 -0.97
N SER A 162 8.28 10.76 0.25
CA SER A 162 7.46 11.39 1.30
C SER A 162 6.99 12.79 0.91
N ILE A 163 7.86 13.61 0.32
CA ILE A 163 7.47 14.98 -0.06
C ILE A 163 6.50 14.97 -1.25
N LEU A 164 6.64 14.04 -2.21
CA LEU A 164 5.69 13.89 -3.30
C LEU A 164 4.31 13.48 -2.82
N VAL A 165 4.26 12.58 -1.84
CA VAL A 165 3.00 12.14 -1.21
C VAL A 165 2.30 13.29 -0.50
N GLN A 166 3.03 14.03 0.34
CA GLN A 166 2.50 15.18 1.07
C GLN A 166 2.02 16.29 0.12
N GLU A 167 2.74 16.56 -0.96
CA GLU A 167 2.35 17.53 -2.00
C GLU A 167 1.00 17.14 -2.65
N CYS A 168 0.71 15.85 -2.76
CA CYS A 168 -0.55 15.35 -3.29
C CYS A 168 -1.68 15.22 -2.24
N GLY A 169 -1.44 15.65 -1.00
CA GLY A 169 -2.46 15.63 0.07
C GLY A 169 -2.67 14.26 0.73
N MET A 170 -1.64 13.40 0.73
CA MET A 170 -1.68 12.04 1.31
C MET A 170 -0.59 11.83 2.36
#